data_d743885dc9ddc69c82547864c87a58ad
#
_entry.id   d743885dc9ddc69c82547864c87a58ad
#
_cell.length_a   1.000
_cell.length_b   1.000
_cell.length_c   1.000
_cell.angle_alpha   90.00
_cell.angle_beta   90.00
_cell.angle_gamma   90.00
#
_symmetry.space_group_name_H-M   'P 1'
#
loop_
_entity.id
_entity.type
_entity.pdbx_description
1 polymer ?
#
loop_
_entity_poly.entity_id
_entity_poly.type
_entity_poly.pdbx_seq_one_letter_code
_entity_poly.pdbx_strand_id
1 'polypeptide(L)'
;IAAIREAYEEAGILLADHRDGGAFEDSCDLESRKAVERGEREFLDVVREAGVHLRLDRLSNFARWITPTFMHKRFDTHFFVVRAPERQIAACDGYETVDAEWLSPHKALEMEATGERTIIFPTRLNLQLLAKAASAADCVAQAEARDIVTVLPEIIQRDGKNVLTIPEDAGYGPAYEIVG
;
A
#
# COMPACT_ATOMS: atom_id res chain seq x y z
N ILE A 1 -5.82 9.91 -6.92
CA ILE A 1 -4.94 9.84 -8.11
C ILE A 1 -3.56 9.40 -7.68
N ALA A 2 -2.94 10.00 -6.64
CA ALA A 2 -1.59 9.67 -6.19
C ALA A 2 -1.36 8.15 -6.02
N ALA A 3 -2.24 7.44 -5.31
CA ALA A 3 -2.10 6.00 -5.09
C ALA A 3 -2.04 5.18 -6.40
N ILE A 4 -2.79 5.58 -7.45
CA ILE A 4 -2.72 4.90 -8.75
C ILE A 4 -1.42 5.28 -9.48
N ARG A 5 -0.98 6.53 -9.35
CA ARG A 5 0.30 6.98 -9.92
C ARG A 5 1.48 6.22 -9.31
N GLU A 6 1.52 6.09 -7.98
CA GLU A 6 2.56 5.32 -7.27
C GLU A 6 2.54 3.84 -7.65
N ALA A 7 1.36 3.21 -7.75
CA ALA A 7 1.25 1.83 -8.23
C ALA A 7 1.75 1.67 -9.67
N TYR A 8 1.54 2.69 -10.53
CA TYR A 8 2.08 2.72 -11.87
C TYR A 8 3.61 2.89 -11.87
N GLU A 9 4.13 3.85 -11.11
CA GLU A 9 5.58 4.14 -11.04
C GLU A 9 6.36 2.97 -10.45
N GLU A 10 5.93 2.43 -9.31
CA GLU A 10 6.69 1.43 -8.56
C GLU A 10 6.45 -0.01 -9.05
N ALA A 11 5.23 -0.36 -9.40
CA ALA A 11 4.85 -1.74 -9.73
C ALA A 11 4.41 -1.96 -11.18
N GLY A 12 4.26 -0.91 -11.99
CA GLY A 12 3.76 -1.02 -13.36
C GLY A 12 2.28 -1.37 -13.46
N ILE A 13 1.51 -1.20 -12.38
CA ILE A 13 0.08 -1.49 -12.35
C ILE A 13 -0.71 -0.20 -12.55
N LEU A 14 -1.48 -0.14 -13.65
CA LEU A 14 -2.37 0.97 -13.94
C LEU A 14 -3.83 0.58 -13.70
N LEU A 15 -4.43 1.09 -12.64
CA LEU A 15 -5.83 0.83 -12.32
C LEU A 15 -6.73 1.72 -13.19
N ALA A 16 -7.09 1.22 -14.36
CA ALA A 16 -7.85 1.96 -15.38
C ALA A 16 -8.72 1.03 -16.20
N ASP A 17 -9.69 1.63 -16.91
CA ASP A 17 -10.47 0.97 -17.96
C ASP A 17 -10.30 1.74 -19.28
N HIS A 18 -10.43 1.07 -20.41
CA HIS A 18 -10.51 1.71 -21.72
C HIS A 18 -11.76 2.59 -21.82
N ARG A 19 -11.68 3.67 -22.58
CA ARG A 19 -12.80 4.62 -22.74
C ARG A 19 -14.02 4.03 -23.44
N ASP A 20 -13.80 3.02 -24.25
CA ASP A 20 -14.83 2.25 -24.96
C ASP A 20 -15.36 1.05 -24.15
N GLY A 21 -14.86 0.86 -22.94
CA GLY A 21 -15.24 -0.19 -21.98
C GLY A 21 -14.21 -1.31 -21.89
N GLY A 22 -14.27 -2.02 -20.78
CA GLY A 22 -13.32 -3.10 -20.45
C GLY A 22 -12.10 -2.63 -19.67
N ALA A 23 -11.55 -3.54 -18.87
CA ALA A 23 -10.36 -3.27 -18.06
C ALA A 23 -9.14 -3.02 -18.95
N PHE A 24 -8.30 -2.06 -18.58
CA PHE A 24 -6.98 -1.90 -19.16
C PHE A 24 -6.09 -3.01 -18.62
N GLU A 25 -5.64 -3.89 -19.50
CA GLU A 25 -4.88 -5.08 -19.14
C GLU A 25 -3.48 -5.11 -19.80
N ASP A 26 -3.13 -4.07 -20.52
CA ASP A 26 -1.82 -3.97 -21.17
C ASP A 26 -0.71 -3.73 -20.13
N SER A 27 0.49 -4.20 -20.45
CA SER A 27 1.68 -3.92 -19.64
C SER A 27 2.06 -2.45 -19.77
N CYS A 28 2.45 -1.85 -18.66
CA CYS A 28 2.95 -0.49 -18.66
C CYS A 28 4.41 -0.44 -19.15
N ASP A 29 4.68 0.48 -20.08
CA ASP A 29 6.02 0.69 -20.60
C ASP A 29 6.98 1.23 -19.52
N LEU A 30 8.11 0.55 -19.32
CA LEU A 30 9.09 0.88 -18.29
C LEU A 30 9.70 2.28 -18.48
N GLU A 31 9.95 2.69 -19.72
CA GLU A 31 10.54 4.00 -19.98
C GLU A 31 9.55 5.14 -19.66
N SER A 32 8.27 4.95 -19.97
CA SER A 32 7.20 5.87 -19.56
C SER A 32 7.09 5.96 -18.05
N ARG A 33 7.19 4.82 -17.33
CA ARG A 33 7.16 4.79 -15.85
C ARG A 33 8.30 5.61 -15.27
N LYS A 34 9.53 5.35 -15.71
CA LYS A 34 10.73 6.08 -15.28
C LYS A 34 10.67 7.58 -15.61
N ALA A 35 10.09 7.95 -16.75
CA ALA A 35 9.92 9.35 -17.11
C ALA A 35 8.92 10.06 -16.17
N VAL A 36 7.84 9.39 -15.74
CA VAL A 36 6.89 9.92 -14.76
C VAL A 36 7.54 10.05 -13.39
N GLU A 37 8.23 9.02 -12.91
CA GLU A 37 8.97 9.01 -11.64
C GLU A 37 9.99 10.15 -11.54
N ARG A 38 10.73 10.42 -12.63
CA ARG A 38 11.70 11.52 -12.69
C ARG A 38 11.09 12.89 -12.92
N GLY A 39 9.76 12.99 -13.05
CA GLY A 39 9.05 14.23 -13.36
C GLY A 39 9.33 14.77 -14.78
N GLU A 40 9.84 13.95 -15.68
CA GLU A 40 10.09 14.28 -17.09
C GLU A 40 8.82 14.18 -17.93
N ARG A 41 7.80 13.50 -17.40
CA ARG A 41 6.50 13.29 -18.03
C ARG A 41 5.38 13.39 -17.00
N GLU A 42 4.29 14.04 -17.36
CA GLU A 42 3.11 14.09 -16.50
C GLU A 42 2.33 12.78 -16.56
N PHE A 43 2.00 12.21 -15.39
CA PHE A 43 1.21 10.96 -15.29
C PHE A 43 -0.12 11.03 -16.06
N LEU A 44 -0.80 12.18 -16.00
CA LEU A 44 -2.08 12.35 -16.71
C LEU A 44 -1.93 12.37 -18.23
N ASP A 45 -0.76 12.68 -18.76
CA ASP A 45 -0.51 12.58 -20.21
C ASP A 45 -0.39 11.12 -20.63
N VAL A 46 0.27 10.28 -19.80
CA VAL A 46 0.28 8.82 -20.02
C VAL A 46 -1.15 8.26 -20.06
N VAL A 47 -1.98 8.65 -19.11
CA VAL A 47 -3.40 8.22 -19.05
C VAL A 47 -4.18 8.65 -20.29
N ARG A 48 -3.98 9.88 -20.76
CA ARG A 48 -4.66 10.42 -21.97
C ARG A 48 -4.22 9.70 -23.22
N GLU A 49 -2.92 9.48 -23.40
CA GLU A 49 -2.34 8.80 -24.58
C GLU A 49 -2.74 7.32 -24.64
N ALA A 50 -2.81 6.64 -23.48
CA ALA A 50 -3.31 5.28 -23.38
C ALA A 50 -4.82 5.17 -23.71
N GLY A 51 -5.56 6.30 -23.81
CA GLY A 51 -6.98 6.30 -24.10
C GLY A 51 -7.84 5.69 -23.00
N VAL A 52 -7.39 5.79 -21.76
CA VAL A 52 -8.04 5.17 -20.59
C VAL A 52 -8.60 6.21 -19.62
N HIS A 53 -9.38 5.75 -18.65
CA HIS A 53 -9.77 6.52 -17.47
C HIS A 53 -9.45 5.75 -16.19
N LEU A 54 -8.97 6.46 -15.19
CA LEU A 54 -8.59 5.88 -13.90
C LEU A 54 -9.81 5.42 -13.11
N ARG A 55 -9.71 4.28 -12.46
CA ARG A 55 -10.77 3.67 -11.65
C ARG A 55 -10.58 3.99 -10.17
N LEU A 56 -10.72 5.27 -9.83
CA LEU A 56 -10.66 5.74 -8.45
C LEU A 56 -11.74 5.11 -7.56
N ASP A 57 -12.87 4.77 -8.16
CA ASP A 57 -14.01 4.11 -7.53
C ASP A 57 -13.73 2.68 -7.05
N ARG A 58 -12.64 2.05 -7.52
CA ARG A 58 -12.21 0.72 -7.08
C ARG A 58 -11.25 0.74 -5.88
N LEU A 59 -10.78 1.92 -5.49
CA LEU A 59 -9.88 2.07 -4.33
C LEU A 59 -10.70 2.10 -3.04
N SER A 60 -10.56 1.08 -2.20
CA SER A 60 -11.16 1.07 -0.88
C SER A 60 -10.14 1.53 0.16
N ASN A 61 -10.50 2.53 0.97
CA ASN A 61 -9.65 2.97 2.08
C ASN A 61 -9.40 1.81 3.03
N PHE A 62 -8.13 1.59 3.37
CA PHE A 62 -7.73 0.48 4.23
C PHE A 62 -7.17 0.96 5.56
N ALA A 63 -6.30 1.95 5.55
CA ALA A 63 -5.69 2.49 6.77
C ALA A 63 -5.17 3.91 6.53
N ARG A 64 -5.00 4.69 7.61
CA ARG A 64 -4.31 5.97 7.58
C ARG A 64 -3.33 6.04 8.74
N TRP A 65 -2.08 6.30 8.41
CA TRP A 65 -0.98 6.37 9.36
C TRP A 65 -0.24 7.70 9.25
N ILE A 66 -0.05 8.35 10.39
CA ILE A 66 0.75 9.57 10.47
C ILE A 66 2.06 9.23 11.19
N THR A 67 3.17 9.61 10.60
CA THR A 67 4.49 9.40 11.23
C THR A 67 4.52 10.09 12.60
N PRO A 68 5.07 9.43 13.64
CA PRO A 68 5.16 9.97 14.99
C PRO A 68 5.76 11.37 15.06
N THR A 69 5.33 12.18 16.03
CA THR A 69 5.73 13.58 16.16
C THR A 69 7.21 13.80 16.48
N PHE A 70 7.88 12.79 17.03
CA PHE A 70 9.30 12.83 17.36
C PHE A 70 10.23 12.55 16.15
N MET A 71 9.67 12.17 14.99
CA MET A 71 10.44 11.94 13.78
C MET A 71 10.64 13.25 12.99
N HIS A 72 11.86 13.44 12.46
CA HIS A 72 12.19 14.65 11.68
C HIS A 72 11.43 14.72 10.34
N LYS A 73 11.31 13.60 9.63
CA LYS A 73 10.53 13.49 8.39
C LYS A 73 9.23 12.79 8.68
N ARG A 74 8.13 13.44 8.35
CA ARG A 74 6.79 12.94 8.68
C ARG A 74 5.93 12.89 7.44
N PHE A 75 5.12 11.84 7.38
CA PHE A 75 4.16 11.57 6.32
C PHE A 75 2.78 11.35 6.90
N ASP A 76 1.76 11.73 6.15
CA ASP A 76 0.36 11.35 6.34
C ASP A 76 0.03 10.35 5.21
N THR A 77 0.11 9.07 5.53
CA THR A 77 0.03 8.00 4.55
C THR A 77 -1.34 7.35 4.56
N HIS A 78 -2.02 7.38 3.42
CA HIS A 78 -3.25 6.66 3.18
C HIS A 78 -2.96 5.34 2.47
N PHE A 79 -3.42 4.24 3.05
CA PHE A 79 -3.34 2.91 2.45
C PHE A 79 -4.68 2.55 1.82
N PHE A 80 -4.62 1.97 0.65
CA PHE A 80 -5.79 1.50 -0.08
C PHE A 80 -5.64 0.01 -0.40
N VAL A 81 -6.77 -0.67 -0.49
CA VAL A 81 -6.84 -2.02 -1.08
C VAL A 81 -7.66 -1.97 -2.35
N VAL A 82 -7.23 -2.77 -3.31
CA VAL A 82 -7.90 -2.91 -4.60
C VAL A 82 -7.58 -4.27 -5.18
N ARG A 83 -8.51 -4.84 -5.93
CA ARG A 83 -8.22 -6.03 -6.73
C ARG A 83 -7.34 -5.63 -7.92
N ALA A 84 -6.17 -6.22 -8.03
CA ALA A 84 -5.28 -5.99 -9.16
C ALA A 84 -5.93 -6.44 -10.49
N PRO A 85 -5.67 -5.75 -11.61
CA PRO A 85 -6.06 -6.21 -12.94
C PRO A 85 -5.47 -7.58 -13.24
N GLU A 86 -6.26 -8.49 -13.85
CA GLU A 86 -5.90 -9.90 -13.94
C GLU A 86 -4.72 -10.21 -14.88
N ARG A 87 -4.50 -9.37 -15.89
CA ARG A 87 -3.46 -9.60 -16.92
C ARG A 87 -2.25 -8.71 -16.81
N GLN A 88 -2.31 -7.66 -15.98
CA GLN A 88 -1.14 -6.84 -15.75
C GLN A 88 -0.11 -7.58 -14.90
N ILE A 89 1.13 -7.51 -15.33
CA ILE A 89 2.25 -8.14 -14.64
C ILE A 89 2.96 -7.07 -13.83
N ALA A 90 2.94 -7.25 -12.50
CA ALA A 90 3.71 -6.37 -11.62
C ALA A 90 5.21 -6.57 -11.87
N ALA A 91 5.92 -5.48 -12.06
CA ALA A 91 7.36 -5.46 -12.26
C ALA A 91 7.95 -4.29 -11.49
N CYS A 92 9.03 -4.53 -10.73
CA CYS A 92 9.76 -3.47 -10.04
C CYS A 92 10.39 -2.49 -11.03
N ASP A 93 10.59 -1.24 -10.60
CA ASP A 93 11.26 -0.19 -11.38
C ASP A 93 12.78 -0.39 -11.41
N GLY A 94 13.33 -1.13 -10.44
CA GLY A 94 14.76 -1.40 -10.28
C GLY A 94 15.53 -0.28 -9.57
N TYR A 95 14.82 0.71 -9.01
CA TYR A 95 15.40 1.85 -8.30
C TYR A 95 14.85 1.98 -6.86
N GLU A 96 13.60 2.35 -6.67
CA GLU A 96 12.95 2.37 -5.36
C GLU A 96 12.49 0.96 -4.96
N THR A 97 12.00 0.16 -5.93
CA THR A 97 11.64 -1.24 -5.75
C THR A 97 12.61 -2.15 -6.52
N VAL A 98 13.38 -2.95 -5.80
CA VAL A 98 14.41 -3.83 -6.38
C VAL A 98 13.92 -5.25 -6.63
N ASP A 99 12.80 -5.63 -6.01
CA ASP A 99 12.19 -6.96 -6.12
C ASP A 99 10.68 -6.86 -5.98
N ALA A 100 9.93 -7.59 -6.78
CA ALA A 100 8.48 -7.64 -6.74
C ALA A 100 7.99 -9.09 -6.73
N GLU A 101 7.27 -9.46 -5.70
CA GLU A 101 6.77 -10.81 -5.49
C GLU A 101 5.30 -10.79 -5.07
N TRP A 102 4.51 -11.70 -5.63
CA TRP A 102 3.14 -11.95 -5.17
C TRP A 102 3.15 -12.86 -3.95
N LEU A 103 2.82 -12.30 -2.79
CA LEU A 103 2.79 -13.01 -1.52
C LEU A 103 1.41 -12.93 -0.87
N SER A 104 1.02 -14.00 -0.17
CA SER A 104 -0.06 -13.86 0.80
C SER A 104 0.41 -13.06 2.01
N PRO A 105 -0.48 -12.31 2.71
CA PRO A 105 -0.12 -11.62 3.94
C PRO A 105 0.48 -12.56 5.00
N HIS A 106 -0.02 -13.80 5.08
CA HIS A 106 0.52 -14.82 5.99
C HIS A 106 1.96 -15.19 5.64
N LYS A 107 2.28 -15.35 4.34
CA LYS A 107 3.64 -15.68 3.92
C LYS A 107 4.61 -14.55 4.21
N ALA A 108 4.21 -13.29 3.97
CA ALA A 108 5.01 -12.13 4.30
C ALA A 108 5.34 -12.06 5.81
N LEU A 109 4.34 -12.30 6.67
CA LEU A 109 4.52 -12.34 8.12
C LEU A 109 5.40 -13.53 8.58
N GLU A 110 5.30 -14.68 7.92
CA GLU A 110 6.20 -15.82 8.17
C GLU A 110 7.65 -15.47 7.84
N MET A 111 7.90 -14.82 6.70
CA MET A 111 9.25 -14.39 6.29
C MET A 111 9.84 -13.37 7.28
N GLU A 112 9.02 -12.48 7.85
CA GLU A 112 9.45 -11.60 8.94
C GLU A 112 9.83 -12.40 10.19
N ALA A 113 8.97 -13.33 10.62
CA ALA A 113 9.19 -14.13 11.81
C ALA A 113 10.45 -15.02 11.73
N THR A 114 10.81 -15.46 10.53
CA THR A 114 12.04 -16.25 10.27
C THR A 114 13.28 -15.39 10.04
N GLY A 115 13.13 -14.04 9.99
CA GLY A 115 14.24 -13.12 9.72
C GLY A 115 14.64 -13.04 8.24
N GLU A 116 13.88 -13.65 7.34
CA GLU A 116 14.13 -13.60 5.89
C GLU A 116 13.84 -12.20 5.30
N ARG A 117 12.84 -11.50 5.87
CA ARG A 117 12.49 -10.12 5.50
C ARG A 117 12.37 -9.25 6.74
N THR A 118 12.73 -7.98 6.60
CA THR A 118 12.48 -6.96 7.62
C THR A 118 11.23 -6.20 7.27
N ILE A 119 10.25 -6.18 8.17
CA ILE A 119 8.99 -5.46 7.98
C ILE A 119 8.82 -4.45 9.11
N ILE A 120 8.63 -3.19 8.76
CA ILE A 120 8.44 -2.12 9.75
C ILE A 120 7.07 -2.23 10.43
N PHE A 121 6.95 -1.71 11.64
CA PHE A 121 5.78 -1.81 12.50
C PHE A 121 4.43 -1.49 11.80
N PRO A 122 4.26 -0.37 11.08
CA PRO A 122 3.00 -0.08 10.38
C PRO A 122 2.65 -1.13 9.31
N THR A 123 3.64 -1.57 8.54
CA THR A 123 3.45 -2.56 7.47
C THR A 123 3.07 -3.91 8.05
N ARG A 124 3.74 -4.34 9.12
CA ARG A 124 3.41 -5.58 9.83
C ARG A 124 1.97 -5.59 10.32
N LEU A 125 1.51 -4.52 10.97
CA LEU A 125 0.14 -4.42 11.46
C LEU A 125 -0.88 -4.43 10.30
N ASN A 126 -0.59 -3.73 9.21
CA ASN A 126 -1.43 -3.76 8.02
C ASN A 126 -1.49 -5.18 7.41
N LEU A 127 -0.37 -5.90 7.34
CA LEU A 127 -0.35 -7.29 6.88
C LEU A 127 -1.15 -8.22 7.80
N GLN A 128 -1.04 -8.05 9.12
CA GLN A 128 -1.84 -8.81 10.09
C GLN A 128 -3.34 -8.56 9.92
N LEU A 129 -3.72 -7.34 9.57
CA LEU A 129 -5.11 -6.99 9.28
C LEU A 129 -5.58 -7.62 7.97
N LEU A 130 -4.78 -7.54 6.90
CA LEU A 130 -5.04 -8.20 5.62
C LEU A 130 -5.14 -9.73 5.76
N ALA A 131 -4.34 -10.33 6.63
CA ALA A 131 -4.33 -11.76 6.89
C ALA A 131 -5.64 -12.30 7.51
N LYS A 132 -6.51 -11.44 8.02
CA LYS A 132 -7.83 -11.83 8.54
C LYS A 132 -8.83 -12.16 7.43
N ALA A 133 -8.57 -11.69 6.21
CA ALA A 133 -9.46 -11.90 5.07
C ALA A 133 -9.25 -13.29 4.44
N ALA A 134 -10.35 -13.94 4.07
CA ALA A 134 -10.32 -15.26 3.44
C ALA A 134 -9.97 -15.19 1.93
N SER A 135 -10.10 -14.03 1.30
CA SER A 135 -9.79 -13.80 -0.11
C SER A 135 -9.57 -12.31 -0.39
N ALA A 136 -9.06 -11.98 -1.59
CA ALA A 136 -8.93 -10.60 -2.03
C ALA A 136 -10.28 -9.84 -2.06
N ALA A 137 -11.35 -10.50 -2.47
CA ALA A 137 -12.69 -9.91 -2.45
C ALA A 137 -13.18 -9.64 -1.02
N ASP A 138 -12.93 -10.57 -0.11
CA ASP A 138 -13.27 -10.42 1.32
C ASP A 138 -12.44 -9.29 1.95
N CYS A 139 -11.17 -9.16 1.57
CA CYS A 139 -10.31 -8.06 2.03
C CYS A 139 -10.88 -6.68 1.65
N VAL A 140 -11.32 -6.51 0.40
CA VAL A 140 -11.96 -5.29 -0.06
C VAL A 140 -13.26 -5.03 0.70
N ALA A 141 -14.12 -6.05 0.86
CA ALA A 141 -15.38 -5.93 1.59
C ALA A 141 -15.17 -5.55 3.06
N GLN A 142 -14.16 -6.14 3.73
CA GLN A 142 -13.81 -5.78 5.11
C GLN A 142 -13.28 -4.33 5.22
N ALA A 143 -12.51 -3.86 4.24
CA ALA A 143 -12.04 -2.49 4.19
C ALA A 143 -13.19 -1.49 4.03
N GLU A 144 -14.15 -1.78 3.17
CA GLU A 144 -15.35 -0.95 2.92
C GLU A 144 -16.30 -0.91 4.12
N ALA A 145 -16.36 -1.99 4.88
CA ALA A 145 -17.24 -2.10 6.06
C ALA A 145 -16.65 -1.45 7.32
N ARG A 146 -15.38 -1.04 7.31
CA ARG A 146 -14.68 -0.57 8.50
C ARG A 146 -14.49 0.95 8.48
N ASP A 147 -14.78 1.59 9.62
CA ASP A 147 -14.36 2.97 9.85
C ASP A 147 -12.84 3.06 9.98
N ILE A 148 -12.26 4.03 9.30
CA ILE A 148 -10.81 4.25 9.32
C ILE A 148 -10.45 5.20 10.47
N VAL A 149 -9.80 4.66 11.48
CA VAL A 149 -9.19 5.44 12.54
C VAL A 149 -7.78 5.84 12.11
N THR A 150 -7.47 7.14 12.23
CA THR A 150 -6.12 7.63 11.95
C THR A 150 -5.15 7.17 13.04
N VAL A 151 -4.12 6.46 12.65
CA VAL A 151 -3.08 5.98 13.55
C VAL A 151 -1.95 7.00 13.63
N LEU A 152 -1.76 7.59 14.80
CA LEU A 152 -0.59 8.37 15.17
C LEU A 152 0.11 7.63 16.32
N PRO A 153 1.19 6.89 16.05
CA PRO A 153 1.90 6.15 17.10
C PRO A 153 2.54 7.09 18.11
N GLU A 154 2.50 6.69 19.38
CA GLU A 154 3.08 7.41 20.50
C GLU A 154 4.05 6.53 21.27
N ILE A 155 5.05 7.15 21.89
CA ILE A 155 5.95 6.44 22.82
C ILE A 155 5.46 6.63 24.24
N ILE A 156 5.22 5.52 24.92
CA ILE A 156 4.89 5.49 26.35
C ILE A 156 5.97 4.72 27.13
N GLN A 157 6.03 4.95 28.46
CA GLN A 157 6.84 4.15 29.36
C GLN A 157 6.01 2.98 29.89
N ARG A 158 6.52 1.77 29.70
CA ARG A 158 5.94 0.54 30.23
C ARG A 158 7.04 -0.36 30.78
N ASP A 159 6.96 -0.70 32.06
CA ASP A 159 7.96 -1.54 32.74
C ASP A 159 9.41 -1.05 32.56
N GLY A 160 9.62 0.28 32.60
CA GLY A 160 10.93 0.91 32.42
C GLY A 160 11.48 0.90 30.99
N LYS A 161 10.67 0.52 30.00
CA LYS A 161 11.04 0.51 28.58
C LYS A 161 10.20 1.52 27.80
N ASN A 162 10.79 2.08 26.76
CA ASN A 162 10.05 2.83 25.77
C ASN A 162 9.25 1.87 24.89
N VAL A 163 7.96 2.13 24.74
CA VAL A 163 7.07 1.30 23.96
C VAL A 163 6.31 2.19 22.97
N LEU A 164 6.43 1.88 21.69
CA LEU A 164 5.62 2.47 20.65
C LEU A 164 4.23 1.82 20.70
N THR A 165 3.19 2.62 20.80
CA THR A 165 1.79 2.16 20.88
C THR A 165 0.93 2.91 19.86
N ILE A 166 -0.26 2.38 19.61
CA ILE A 166 -1.27 2.93 18.71
C ILE A 166 -2.63 2.98 19.39
N PRO A 167 -3.62 3.75 18.87
CA PRO A 167 -4.98 3.76 19.38
C PRO A 167 -5.60 2.34 19.37
N GLU A 168 -6.24 1.95 20.47
CA GLU A 168 -6.85 0.62 20.62
C GLU A 168 -8.03 0.41 19.67
N ASP A 169 -8.74 1.48 19.32
CA ASP A 169 -9.87 1.50 18.40
C ASP A 169 -9.47 1.49 16.91
N ALA A 170 -8.18 1.51 16.59
CA ALA A 170 -7.68 1.48 15.20
C ALA A 170 -7.90 0.13 14.48
N GLY A 171 -8.49 -0.87 15.16
CA GLY A 171 -8.87 -2.15 14.55
C GLY A 171 -7.77 -3.20 14.45
N TYR A 172 -6.55 -2.87 14.87
CA TYR A 172 -5.42 -3.81 14.87
C TYR A 172 -5.38 -4.72 16.12
N GLY A 173 -6.18 -4.39 17.14
CA GLY A 173 -6.09 -4.99 18.47
C GLY A 173 -4.94 -4.37 19.28
N PRO A 174 -4.63 -4.92 20.47
CA PRO A 174 -3.50 -4.46 21.27
C PRO A 174 -2.19 -4.62 20.50
N ALA A 175 -1.59 -3.52 20.09
CA ALA A 175 -0.36 -3.54 19.31
C ALA A 175 0.66 -2.57 19.92
N TYR A 176 1.87 -3.09 20.12
CA TYR A 176 2.99 -2.31 20.63
C TYR A 176 4.32 -2.89 20.17
N GLU A 177 5.35 -2.05 20.16
CA GLU A 177 6.73 -2.45 19.86
C GLU A 177 7.69 -1.81 20.87
N ILE A 178 8.61 -2.59 21.41
CA ILE A 178 9.66 -2.05 22.27
C ILE A 178 10.65 -1.31 21.40
N VAL A 179 10.88 -0.02 21.72
CA VAL A 179 11.81 0.86 21.02
C VAL A 179 12.88 1.36 21.99
N GLY A 180 14.13 1.30 21.61
CA GLY A 180 15.23 1.72 22.48
C GLY A 180 16.56 1.60 21.83
#